data_3f0bb9c97ba8e6c39e138e723220b9d1
#
_entry.id   3f0bb9c97ba8e6c39e138e723220b9d1
#
_cell.length_a   1.000
_cell.length_b   1.000
_cell.length_c   1.000
_cell.angle_alpha   90.00
_cell.angle_beta   90.00
_cell.angle_gamma   90.00
#
_symmetry.space_group_name_H-M   'P 1'
#
loop_
_entity.id
_entity.type
_entity.pdbx_description
1 polymer ?
#
loop_
_entity_poly.entity_id
_entity_poly.type
_entity_poly.pdbx_seq_one_letter_code
_entity_poly.pdbx_strand_id
1 'polypeptide(L)'
;MQRIIKLRNQIIKYVRDFMNKEGFMELATPILTAPSPEGARDYLVPSRLHKGSFYALPQAPQQFKQLYMASGVDKYFQIAPCFRDEDSRADRSPGEFYQIDMEMSFATQEDVLDIISRLLFNTFDRFKPKDKLINKLPFPTFTYKDSLENFGCDKPDLRNPLRLANVTNYFEGSGLQIFENLIKKGAIVNCIQALNSEGKPRSFYDNLNKWAQEQGKKGLGYINFENSLPKGPLAKNFNQEKLNQMIKDNNFNLNDGLLFVCDLPDESYEFSSKVISKVGEDLNLIDKNKYEFCWIVDYPMYEKDVLTGKIDFSHNPFSMPQGGMEALTKDDPLNVLAYQYDIVCNGIELSSGAIRNHRPDILSLIHI
;
A
#
# COMPACT_ATOMS: atom_id res chain seq x y z
N MET A 1 16.38 -13.03 22.36
CA MET A 1 17.40 -12.20 21.69
C MET A 1 18.36 -13.01 20.82
N GLN A 2 19.16 -13.98 21.33
CA GLN A 2 20.14 -14.74 20.51
C GLN A 2 19.54 -15.41 19.25
N ARG A 3 18.32 -15.97 19.33
CA ARG A 3 17.64 -16.60 18.18
C ARG A 3 17.40 -15.60 17.04
N ILE A 4 16.96 -14.40 17.36
CA ILE A 4 16.68 -13.32 16.37
C ILE A 4 17.99 -12.87 15.72
N ILE A 5 19.06 -12.67 16.51
CA ILE A 5 20.37 -12.27 15.98
C ILE A 5 20.92 -13.33 15.02
N LYS A 6 20.84 -14.63 15.41
CA LYS A 6 21.26 -15.74 14.55
C LYS A 6 20.44 -15.80 13.27
N LEU A 7 19.10 -15.64 13.36
CA LEU A 7 18.21 -15.66 12.21
C LEU A 7 18.54 -14.49 11.25
N ARG A 8 18.70 -13.27 11.78
CA ARG A 8 19.09 -12.11 10.97
C ARG A 8 20.41 -12.36 10.22
N ASN A 9 21.42 -12.90 10.91
CA ASN A 9 22.70 -13.23 10.28
C ASN A 9 22.56 -14.26 9.15
N GLN A 10 21.72 -15.28 9.35
CA GLN A 10 21.47 -16.31 8.33
C GLN A 10 20.70 -15.76 7.13
N ILE A 11 19.72 -14.89 7.35
CA ILE A 11 18.97 -14.21 6.29
C ILE A 11 19.92 -13.33 5.48
N ILE A 12 20.73 -12.50 6.14
CA ILE A 12 21.69 -11.60 5.47
C ILE A 12 22.67 -12.42 4.59
N LYS A 13 23.20 -13.51 5.13
CA LYS A 13 24.08 -14.40 4.35
C LYS A 13 23.35 -14.95 3.13
N TYR A 14 22.14 -15.44 3.30
CA TYR A 14 21.35 -16.01 2.20
C TYR A 14 21.04 -14.96 1.12
N VAL A 15 20.66 -13.75 1.50
CA VAL A 15 20.43 -12.64 0.57
C VAL A 15 21.69 -12.35 -0.24
N ARG A 16 22.86 -12.26 0.39
CA ARG A 16 24.14 -12.07 -0.31
C ARG A 16 24.44 -13.18 -1.30
N ASP A 17 24.28 -14.43 -0.87
CA ASP A 17 24.51 -15.60 -1.73
C ASP A 17 23.56 -15.57 -2.94
N PHE A 18 22.29 -15.22 -2.75
CA PHE A 18 21.30 -15.09 -3.81
C PHE A 18 21.67 -13.97 -4.78
N MET A 19 21.92 -12.75 -4.29
CA MET A 19 22.21 -11.58 -5.10
C MET A 19 23.49 -11.77 -5.93
N ASN A 20 24.54 -12.33 -5.35
CA ASN A 20 25.78 -12.67 -6.06
C ASN A 20 25.54 -13.70 -7.17
N LYS A 21 24.69 -14.71 -6.92
CA LYS A 21 24.31 -15.71 -7.94
C LYS A 21 23.54 -15.09 -9.11
N GLU A 22 22.71 -14.08 -8.87
CA GLU A 22 21.99 -13.33 -9.88
C GLU A 22 22.88 -12.28 -10.60
N GLY A 23 24.16 -12.22 -10.26
CA GLY A 23 25.16 -11.35 -10.91
C GLY A 23 25.19 -9.93 -10.37
N PHE A 24 24.65 -9.68 -9.18
CA PHE A 24 24.76 -8.38 -8.53
C PHE A 24 26.12 -8.22 -7.82
N MET A 25 26.66 -7.01 -7.86
CA MET A 25 27.85 -6.60 -7.16
C MET A 25 27.49 -5.89 -5.85
N GLU A 26 27.97 -6.38 -4.71
CA GLU A 26 27.78 -5.69 -3.42
C GLU A 26 28.77 -4.55 -3.29
N LEU A 27 28.27 -3.31 -3.25
CA LEU A 27 29.11 -2.11 -3.16
C LEU A 27 28.66 -1.27 -1.96
N ALA A 28 29.62 -0.87 -1.13
CA ALA A 28 29.35 0.00 0.00
C ALA A 28 29.41 1.50 -0.41
N THR A 29 28.52 2.29 0.18
CA THR A 29 28.47 3.73 0.00
C THR A 29 28.94 4.47 1.26
N PRO A 30 29.43 5.73 1.14
CA PRO A 30 29.83 6.54 2.28
C PRO A 30 28.68 6.76 3.27
N ILE A 31 29.02 6.78 4.58
CA ILE A 31 28.08 7.07 5.67
C ILE A 31 28.12 8.55 6.06
N LEU A 32 29.31 9.18 6.08
CA LEU A 32 29.40 10.62 6.27
C LEU A 32 29.32 11.30 4.89
N THR A 33 28.20 11.96 4.65
CA THR A 33 27.88 12.52 3.33
C THR A 33 27.27 13.92 3.42
N ALA A 34 26.92 14.50 2.29
CA ALA A 34 26.11 15.70 2.22
C ALA A 34 24.62 15.34 2.41
N PRO A 35 23.78 16.30 2.84
CA PRO A 35 22.33 16.12 2.86
C PRO A 35 21.78 15.67 1.51
N SER A 36 20.78 14.79 1.53
CA SER A 36 20.08 14.37 0.33
C SER A 36 18.58 14.70 0.42
N PRO A 37 17.92 15.09 -0.68
CA PRO A 37 16.50 15.46 -0.68
C PRO A 37 15.59 14.22 -0.69
N GLU A 38 15.68 13.35 0.32
CA GLU A 38 14.93 12.10 0.39
C GLU A 38 13.60 12.24 1.15
N GLY A 39 13.25 13.46 1.59
CA GLY A 39 11.97 13.74 2.26
C GLY A 39 11.96 13.61 3.78
N ALA A 40 12.83 12.81 4.39
CA ALA A 40 13.00 12.77 5.85
C ALA A 40 13.93 13.85 6.36
N ARG A 41 13.98 14.07 7.68
CA ARG A 41 15.00 14.94 8.30
C ARG A 41 16.32 14.18 8.43
N ASP A 42 17.43 14.89 8.18
CA ASP A 42 18.78 14.33 8.29
C ASP A 42 19.26 14.32 9.75
N TYR A 43 19.95 13.25 10.15
CA TYR A 43 20.85 13.29 11.30
C TYR A 43 22.14 14.01 10.91
N LEU A 44 22.50 15.05 11.65
CA LEU A 44 23.67 15.89 11.37
C LEU A 44 24.85 15.55 12.28
N VAL A 45 26.05 15.46 11.70
CA VAL A 45 27.30 15.26 12.41
C VAL A 45 28.19 16.51 12.24
N PRO A 46 28.51 17.26 13.32
CA PRO A 46 29.35 18.46 13.21
C PRO A 46 30.76 18.15 12.66
N SER A 47 31.22 18.97 11.70
CA SER A 47 32.60 18.87 11.21
C SER A 47 33.57 19.47 12.21
N ARG A 48 34.60 18.73 12.58
CA ARG A 48 35.68 19.24 13.44
C ARG A 48 36.67 20.14 12.66
N LEU A 49 36.79 19.92 11.35
CA LEU A 49 37.76 20.63 10.49
C LEU A 49 37.15 21.91 9.90
N HIS A 50 35.86 21.92 9.64
CA HIS A 50 35.18 23.05 9.00
C HIS A 50 34.13 23.63 9.95
N LYS A 51 34.51 24.73 10.61
CA LYS A 51 33.64 25.38 11.60
C LYS A 51 32.31 25.84 10.98
N GLY A 52 31.22 25.46 11.58
CA GLY A 52 29.86 25.77 11.10
C GLY A 52 29.35 24.84 9.99
N SER A 53 30.10 23.82 9.58
CA SER A 53 29.69 22.83 8.60
C SER A 53 29.32 21.50 9.28
N PHE A 54 28.45 20.74 8.62
CA PHE A 54 27.97 19.46 9.08
C PHE A 54 28.03 18.41 7.97
N TYR A 55 28.25 17.17 8.34
CA TYR A 55 27.95 16.02 7.52
C TYR A 55 26.52 15.57 7.83
N ALA A 56 25.86 14.92 6.89
CA ALA A 56 24.61 14.21 7.11
C ALA A 56 24.86 12.69 7.14
N LEU A 57 24.06 11.95 7.91
CA LEU A 57 23.97 10.50 7.79
C LEU A 57 22.98 10.15 6.65
N PRO A 58 23.24 9.11 5.84
CA PRO A 58 22.44 8.83 4.65
C PRO A 58 21.03 8.34 5.02
N GLN A 59 20.04 8.94 4.42
CA GLN A 59 18.64 8.45 4.50
C GLN A 59 18.43 7.22 3.62
N ALA A 60 19.18 7.14 2.51
CA ALA A 60 19.31 6.03 1.58
C ALA A 60 20.61 6.21 0.79
N PRO A 61 21.18 5.18 0.15
CA PRO A 61 22.42 5.29 -0.63
C PRO A 61 22.20 5.89 -2.04
N GLN A 62 21.11 6.65 -2.25
CA GLN A 62 20.56 7.03 -3.57
C GLN A 62 21.58 7.73 -4.49
N GLN A 63 22.27 8.74 -4.00
CA GLN A 63 23.21 9.50 -4.84
C GLN A 63 24.40 8.66 -5.30
N PHE A 64 24.97 7.87 -4.39
CA PHE A 64 26.15 7.06 -4.68
C PHE A 64 25.83 5.84 -5.55
N LYS A 65 24.68 5.19 -5.34
CA LYS A 65 24.29 4.09 -6.22
C LYS A 65 24.07 4.56 -7.66
N GLN A 66 23.50 5.75 -7.87
CA GLN A 66 23.37 6.34 -9.20
C GLN A 66 24.74 6.58 -9.85
N LEU A 67 25.74 7.03 -9.09
CA LEU A 67 27.12 7.17 -9.61
C LEU A 67 27.72 5.83 -10.00
N TYR A 68 27.48 4.76 -9.22
CA TYR A 68 27.91 3.41 -9.60
C TYR A 68 27.26 2.95 -10.90
N MET A 69 25.94 3.12 -11.04
CA MET A 69 25.23 2.77 -12.26
C MET A 69 25.76 3.57 -13.46
N ALA A 70 25.95 4.87 -13.31
CA ALA A 70 26.53 5.75 -14.35
C ALA A 70 27.98 5.37 -14.72
N SER A 71 28.73 4.76 -13.80
CA SER A 71 30.10 4.29 -14.06
C SER A 71 30.18 2.93 -14.77
N GLY A 72 29.03 2.30 -15.08
CA GLY A 72 28.97 1.02 -15.83
C GLY A 72 28.78 -0.21 -14.94
N VAL A 73 28.29 -0.04 -13.70
CA VAL A 73 27.84 -1.17 -12.87
C VAL A 73 26.41 -1.52 -13.28
N ASP A 74 26.19 -2.67 -13.91
CA ASP A 74 24.87 -3.06 -14.43
C ASP A 74 23.92 -3.60 -13.36
N LYS A 75 24.45 -4.20 -12.31
CA LYS A 75 23.66 -4.76 -11.21
C LYS A 75 24.35 -4.49 -9.87
N TYR A 76 23.79 -3.61 -9.10
CA TYR A 76 24.26 -3.20 -7.78
C TYR A 76 23.32 -3.69 -6.69
N PHE A 77 23.86 -4.07 -5.54
CA PHE A 77 23.11 -4.15 -4.29
C PHE A 77 23.95 -3.78 -3.08
N GLN A 78 23.28 -3.43 -1.99
CA GLN A 78 23.89 -3.16 -0.70
C GLN A 78 22.92 -3.49 0.42
N ILE A 79 23.42 -3.99 1.56
CA ILE A 79 22.67 -3.98 2.82
C ILE A 79 23.05 -2.67 3.52
N ALA A 80 22.33 -1.61 3.15
CA ALA A 80 22.66 -0.23 3.45
C ALA A 80 22.15 0.20 4.83
N PRO A 81 22.99 0.75 5.73
CA PRO A 81 22.51 1.46 6.90
C PRO A 81 21.85 2.77 6.46
N CYS A 82 20.63 3.02 6.95
CA CYS A 82 19.84 4.20 6.66
C CYS A 82 19.42 4.88 7.97
N PHE A 83 19.39 6.21 7.93
CA PHE A 83 19.14 7.04 9.10
C PHE A 83 18.08 8.10 8.74
N ARG A 84 16.98 8.14 9.51
CA ARG A 84 15.92 9.13 9.30
C ARG A 84 15.50 9.68 10.66
N ASP A 85 15.63 11.01 10.84
CA ASP A 85 15.21 11.70 12.05
C ASP A 85 13.71 11.99 11.99
N GLU A 86 12.93 10.94 12.17
CA GLU A 86 11.48 10.95 12.19
C GLU A 86 10.98 10.37 13.52
N ASP A 87 9.71 10.62 13.84
CA ASP A 87 9.07 10.02 15.00
C ASP A 87 9.11 8.49 14.87
N SER A 88 9.89 7.87 15.73
CA SER A 88 10.11 6.43 15.70
C SER A 88 8.80 5.68 15.95
N ARG A 89 8.39 4.88 14.98
CA ARG A 89 7.35 3.87 15.18
C ARG A 89 8.03 2.64 15.77
N ALA A 90 7.90 2.46 17.09
CA ALA A 90 8.60 1.43 17.86
C ALA A 90 8.47 -0.01 17.31
N ASP A 91 7.43 -0.26 16.53
CA ASP A 91 7.12 -1.56 15.92
C ASP A 91 7.68 -1.76 14.50
N ARG A 92 8.05 -0.67 13.77
CA ARG A 92 8.35 -0.76 12.33
C ARG A 92 9.60 0.00 11.88
N SER A 93 9.84 1.21 12.37
CA SER A 93 10.86 2.09 11.83
C SER A 93 11.59 2.85 12.93
N PRO A 94 12.64 2.26 13.52
CA PRO A 94 13.58 3.04 14.32
C PRO A 94 14.29 4.06 13.42
N GLY A 95 14.81 5.15 14.00
CA GLY A 95 15.56 6.17 13.26
C GLY A 95 16.80 5.63 12.53
N GLU A 96 17.30 4.43 12.92
CA GLU A 96 18.34 3.67 12.22
C GLU A 96 17.78 2.31 11.80
N PHE A 97 17.90 1.98 10.52
CA PHE A 97 17.47 0.69 9.95
C PHE A 97 18.37 0.29 8.77
N TYR A 98 18.16 -0.92 8.25
CA TYR A 98 18.91 -1.43 7.11
C TYR A 98 17.98 -1.73 5.94
N GLN A 99 18.35 -1.25 4.75
CA GLN A 99 17.68 -1.58 3.49
C GLN A 99 18.49 -2.61 2.73
N ILE A 100 17.82 -3.59 2.12
CA ILE A 100 18.36 -4.32 0.99
C ILE A 100 18.07 -3.44 -0.22
N ASP A 101 19.06 -2.64 -0.60
CA ASP A 101 18.96 -1.70 -1.70
C ASP A 101 19.57 -2.31 -2.97
N MET A 102 18.90 -2.16 -4.12
CA MET A 102 19.36 -2.73 -5.37
C MET A 102 19.00 -1.85 -6.57
N GLU A 103 19.85 -1.88 -7.59
CA GLU A 103 19.63 -1.22 -8.87
C GLU A 103 20.02 -2.13 -10.02
N MET A 104 19.31 -2.02 -11.13
CA MET A 104 19.56 -2.75 -12.37
C MET A 104 19.53 -1.80 -13.56
N SER A 105 20.56 -1.85 -14.41
CA SER A 105 20.58 -1.19 -15.72
C SER A 105 19.89 -2.05 -16.76
N PHE A 106 19.30 -1.41 -17.79
CA PHE A 106 18.68 -2.06 -18.95
C PHE A 106 17.56 -3.05 -18.58
N ALA A 107 16.95 -2.88 -17.44
CA ALA A 107 15.88 -3.74 -16.92
C ALA A 107 14.49 -3.16 -17.15
N THR A 108 13.54 -4.01 -17.44
CA THR A 108 12.11 -3.67 -17.41
C THR A 108 11.55 -3.79 -15.99
N GLN A 109 10.33 -3.31 -15.77
CA GLN A 109 9.64 -3.50 -14.50
C GLN A 109 9.52 -4.99 -14.16
N GLU A 110 9.15 -5.82 -15.13
CA GLU A 110 8.96 -7.26 -14.97
C GLU A 110 10.26 -7.96 -14.52
N ASP A 111 11.41 -7.55 -15.04
CA ASP A 111 12.73 -8.09 -14.62
C ASP A 111 12.98 -7.84 -13.13
N VAL A 112 12.64 -6.64 -12.65
CA VAL A 112 12.81 -6.28 -11.24
C VAL A 112 11.81 -7.04 -10.38
N LEU A 113 10.53 -7.09 -10.77
CA LEU A 113 9.49 -7.84 -10.05
C LEU A 113 9.86 -9.33 -9.93
N ASP A 114 10.39 -9.95 -10.99
CA ASP A 114 10.81 -11.36 -10.97
C ASP A 114 11.93 -11.63 -9.95
N ILE A 115 13.00 -10.83 -10.00
CA ILE A 115 14.16 -11.01 -9.10
C ILE A 115 13.74 -10.83 -7.64
N ILE A 116 12.97 -9.79 -7.33
CA ILE A 116 12.51 -9.53 -5.95
C ILE A 116 11.55 -10.63 -5.51
N SER A 117 10.62 -11.06 -6.35
CA SER A 117 9.69 -12.15 -6.04
C SER A 117 10.44 -13.44 -5.70
N ARG A 118 11.44 -13.82 -6.50
CA ARG A 118 12.27 -15.00 -6.25
C ARG A 118 13.11 -14.87 -4.97
N LEU A 119 13.70 -13.69 -4.71
CA LEU A 119 14.45 -13.42 -3.50
C LEU A 119 13.57 -13.58 -2.26
N LEU A 120 12.40 -12.93 -2.24
CA LEU A 120 11.48 -12.96 -1.10
C LEU A 120 10.88 -14.35 -0.91
N PHE A 121 10.35 -14.96 -1.98
CA PHE A 121 9.79 -16.32 -1.90
C PHE A 121 10.80 -17.30 -1.29
N ASN A 122 12.01 -17.37 -1.83
CA ASN A 122 13.04 -18.29 -1.39
C ASN A 122 13.53 -17.97 0.04
N THR A 123 13.62 -16.68 0.40
CA THR A 123 14.00 -16.26 1.76
C THR A 123 12.93 -16.67 2.76
N PHE A 124 11.68 -16.35 2.50
CA PHE A 124 10.60 -16.71 3.41
C PHE A 124 10.41 -18.24 3.48
N ASP A 125 10.45 -18.95 2.35
CA ASP A 125 10.29 -20.40 2.35
C ASP A 125 11.38 -21.11 3.18
N ARG A 126 12.62 -20.61 3.09
CA ARG A 126 13.76 -21.15 3.85
C ARG A 126 13.68 -20.89 5.35
N PHE A 127 13.19 -19.72 5.76
CA PHE A 127 13.28 -19.25 7.14
C PHE A 127 11.95 -19.18 7.89
N LYS A 128 10.82 -19.39 7.22
CA LYS A 128 9.49 -19.44 7.85
C LYS A 128 9.38 -20.58 8.88
N PRO A 129 8.50 -20.46 9.86
CA PRO A 129 8.06 -21.60 10.67
C PRO A 129 7.50 -22.71 9.77
N LYS A 130 7.67 -23.98 10.20
CA LYS A 130 7.28 -25.15 9.39
C LYS A 130 5.79 -25.23 9.08
N ASP A 131 4.96 -24.69 9.96
CA ASP A 131 3.50 -24.64 9.87
C ASP A 131 2.98 -23.49 9.02
N LYS A 132 3.86 -22.56 8.61
CA LYS A 132 3.47 -21.43 7.77
C LYS A 132 3.52 -21.76 6.27
N LEU A 133 2.54 -21.25 5.53
CA LEU A 133 2.46 -21.35 4.08
C LEU A 133 2.85 -20.04 3.41
N ILE A 134 3.23 -20.12 2.18
CA ILE A 134 3.52 -18.96 1.30
C ILE A 134 2.73 -19.15 0.02
N ASN A 135 2.15 -18.08 -0.52
CA ASN A 135 1.54 -18.12 -1.84
C ASN A 135 2.61 -18.36 -2.92
N LYS A 136 2.18 -19.04 -3.99
CA LYS A 136 3.09 -19.47 -5.07
C LYS A 136 3.46 -18.30 -5.99
N LEU A 137 4.61 -18.45 -6.65
CA LEU A 137 4.99 -17.59 -7.76
C LEU A 137 4.20 -17.93 -9.04
N PRO A 138 3.93 -16.94 -9.90
CA PRO A 138 4.12 -15.51 -9.67
C PRO A 138 3.16 -14.96 -8.61
N PHE A 139 3.60 -13.97 -7.86
CA PHE A 139 2.71 -13.29 -6.92
C PHE A 139 1.61 -12.53 -7.67
N PRO A 140 0.38 -12.46 -7.14
CA PRO A 140 -0.68 -11.66 -7.74
C PRO A 140 -0.27 -10.18 -7.82
N THR A 141 -0.67 -9.53 -8.90
CA THR A 141 -0.40 -8.12 -9.16
C THR A 141 -1.72 -7.38 -9.29
N PHE A 142 -1.84 -6.26 -8.60
CA PHE A 142 -2.96 -5.33 -8.65
C PHE A 142 -2.44 -3.97 -9.09
N THR A 143 -3.23 -3.24 -9.88
CA THR A 143 -2.96 -1.81 -10.04
C THR A 143 -3.26 -1.07 -8.74
N TYR A 144 -2.67 0.09 -8.54
CA TYR A 144 -2.99 0.95 -7.39
C TYR A 144 -4.49 1.21 -7.29
N LYS A 145 -5.13 1.49 -8.42
CA LYS A 145 -6.58 1.68 -8.51
C LYS A 145 -7.36 0.43 -8.07
N ASP A 146 -7.02 -0.74 -8.63
CA ASP A 146 -7.68 -2.00 -8.25
C ASP A 146 -7.52 -2.29 -6.75
N SER A 147 -6.35 -1.96 -6.18
CA SER A 147 -6.11 -2.14 -4.76
C SER A 147 -7.01 -1.26 -3.90
N LEU A 148 -7.16 0.00 -4.26
CA LEU A 148 -8.10 0.91 -3.58
C LEU A 148 -9.56 0.45 -3.74
N GLU A 149 -9.98 0.08 -4.94
CA GLU A 149 -11.36 -0.34 -5.22
C GLU A 149 -11.72 -1.65 -4.51
N ASN A 150 -10.78 -2.59 -4.33
CA ASN A 150 -11.04 -3.89 -3.71
C ASN A 150 -10.75 -3.94 -2.21
N PHE A 151 -9.78 -3.16 -1.72
CA PHE A 151 -9.29 -3.28 -0.34
C PHE A 151 -9.30 -1.96 0.44
N GLY A 152 -9.51 -0.83 -0.25
CA GLY A 152 -9.48 0.51 0.34
C GLY A 152 -8.08 1.01 0.70
N CYS A 153 -7.01 0.35 0.25
CA CYS A 153 -5.62 0.74 0.53
C CYS A 153 -4.66 0.17 -0.51
N ASP A 154 -3.46 0.73 -0.53
CA ASP A 154 -2.30 0.29 -1.32
C ASP A 154 -1.50 -0.85 -0.66
N LYS A 155 -1.88 -1.29 0.52
CA LYS A 155 -1.20 -2.34 1.32
C LYS A 155 -2.19 -3.41 1.79
N PRO A 156 -2.81 -4.18 0.84
CA PRO A 156 -3.83 -5.15 1.19
C PRO A 156 -3.29 -6.35 1.98
N ASP A 157 -4.08 -6.82 2.93
CA ASP A 157 -3.84 -8.12 3.56
C ASP A 157 -4.67 -9.21 2.84
N LEU A 158 -4.04 -9.94 1.94
CA LEU A 158 -4.71 -10.98 1.15
C LEU A 158 -5.16 -12.20 1.98
N ARG A 159 -4.70 -12.33 3.22
CA ARG A 159 -5.19 -13.36 4.15
C ARG A 159 -6.62 -13.11 4.58
N ASN A 160 -7.08 -11.84 4.48
CA ASN A 160 -8.45 -11.44 4.74
C ASN A 160 -9.28 -11.61 3.44
N PRO A 161 -10.35 -12.42 3.47
CA PRO A 161 -11.16 -12.65 2.27
C PRO A 161 -12.13 -11.51 1.94
N LEU A 162 -12.29 -10.52 2.85
CA LEU A 162 -13.24 -9.43 2.66
C LEU A 162 -12.79 -8.49 1.52
N ARG A 163 -13.77 -8.00 0.77
CA ARG A 163 -13.57 -7.07 -0.35
C ARG A 163 -14.57 -5.94 -0.28
N LEU A 164 -14.24 -4.83 -0.91
CA LEU A 164 -15.14 -3.71 -1.14
C LEU A 164 -15.99 -3.96 -2.39
N ALA A 165 -17.19 -3.42 -2.36
CA ALA A 165 -18.01 -3.23 -3.54
C ALA A 165 -18.53 -1.79 -3.54
N ASN A 166 -18.31 -1.05 -4.62
CA ASN A 166 -18.89 0.28 -4.77
C ASN A 166 -20.37 0.13 -5.12
N VAL A 167 -21.22 0.59 -4.21
CA VAL A 167 -22.68 0.48 -4.33
C VAL A 167 -23.38 1.84 -4.42
N THR A 168 -22.65 2.88 -4.75
CA THR A 168 -23.12 4.28 -4.80
C THR A 168 -24.40 4.43 -5.59
N ASN A 169 -24.48 3.83 -6.79
CA ASN A 169 -25.60 3.93 -7.70
C ASN A 169 -26.94 3.41 -7.10
N TYR A 170 -26.88 2.46 -6.17
CA TYR A 170 -28.06 1.90 -5.51
C TYR A 170 -28.62 2.81 -4.43
N PHE A 171 -27.79 3.74 -3.90
CA PHE A 171 -28.19 4.69 -2.88
C PHE A 171 -28.83 5.97 -3.48
N GLU A 172 -28.65 6.24 -4.74
CA GLU A 172 -29.36 7.33 -5.43
C GLU A 172 -30.85 6.97 -5.54
N GLY A 173 -31.73 7.82 -4.98
CA GLY A 173 -33.16 7.54 -4.92
C GLY A 173 -33.55 6.30 -4.12
N SER A 174 -32.72 5.95 -3.13
CA SER A 174 -32.96 4.81 -2.23
C SER A 174 -33.97 5.10 -1.12
N GLY A 175 -34.29 6.37 -0.88
CA GLY A 175 -35.06 6.85 0.25
C GLY A 175 -34.20 7.21 1.48
N LEU A 176 -32.89 6.96 1.43
CA LEU A 176 -31.95 7.29 2.51
C LEU A 176 -31.35 8.69 2.29
N GLN A 177 -32.08 9.72 2.64
CA GLN A 177 -31.73 11.13 2.34
C GLN A 177 -30.32 11.53 2.81
N ILE A 178 -29.82 10.98 3.91
CA ILE A 178 -28.46 11.30 4.40
C ILE A 178 -27.42 10.87 3.38
N PHE A 179 -27.53 9.66 2.84
CA PHE A 179 -26.63 9.13 1.82
C PHE A 179 -26.78 9.91 0.50
N GLU A 180 -28.01 10.13 0.06
CA GLU A 180 -28.28 10.89 -1.17
C GLU A 180 -27.69 12.30 -1.14
N ASN A 181 -27.77 12.98 0.01
CA ASN A 181 -27.18 14.30 0.18
C ASN A 181 -25.65 14.30 0.18
N LEU A 182 -25.02 13.26 0.69
CA LEU A 182 -23.56 13.10 0.65
C LEU A 182 -23.10 12.75 -0.77
N ILE A 183 -23.80 11.87 -1.47
CA ILE A 183 -23.51 11.51 -2.88
C ILE A 183 -23.59 12.72 -3.79
N LYS A 184 -24.58 13.59 -3.62
CA LYS A 184 -24.66 14.87 -4.35
C LYS A 184 -23.47 15.80 -4.12
N LYS A 185 -22.71 15.60 -3.04
CA LYS A 185 -21.47 16.32 -2.73
C LYS A 185 -20.21 15.60 -3.18
N GLY A 186 -20.34 14.49 -3.94
CA GLY A 186 -19.23 13.71 -4.46
C GLY A 186 -18.83 12.52 -3.59
N ALA A 187 -19.60 12.19 -2.55
CA ALA A 187 -19.31 10.99 -1.74
C ALA A 187 -19.62 9.71 -2.54
N ILE A 188 -18.90 8.65 -2.20
CA ILE A 188 -19.16 7.28 -2.66
C ILE A 188 -19.65 6.42 -1.51
N VAL A 189 -20.35 5.34 -1.83
CA VAL A 189 -20.78 4.33 -0.86
C VAL A 189 -20.09 3.02 -1.17
N ASN A 190 -19.23 2.59 -0.26
CA ASN A 190 -18.60 1.28 -0.30
C ASN A 190 -19.35 0.32 0.63
N CYS A 191 -19.58 -0.90 0.15
CA CYS A 191 -20.18 -2.00 0.89
C CYS A 191 -19.14 -3.08 1.20
N ILE A 192 -19.16 -3.59 2.43
CA ILE A 192 -18.36 -4.72 2.88
C ILE A 192 -19.32 -5.81 3.35
N GLN A 193 -19.28 -6.97 2.73
CA GLN A 193 -20.01 -8.13 3.22
C GLN A 193 -19.25 -8.77 4.38
N ALA A 194 -19.84 -8.80 5.57
CA ALA A 194 -19.28 -9.43 6.75
C ALA A 194 -19.46 -10.97 6.67
N LEU A 195 -18.56 -11.64 5.95
CA LEU A 195 -18.61 -13.08 5.72
C LEU A 195 -18.68 -13.86 7.03
N ASN A 196 -19.48 -14.92 7.06
CA ASN A 196 -19.71 -15.75 8.24
C ASN A 196 -20.33 -14.99 9.44
N SER A 197 -21.07 -13.92 9.18
CA SER A 197 -21.79 -13.16 10.22
C SER A 197 -23.24 -13.65 10.42
N GLU A 198 -23.65 -14.73 9.77
CA GLU A 198 -24.95 -15.36 9.98
C GLU A 198 -25.17 -15.65 11.47
N GLY A 199 -26.35 -15.29 11.99
CA GLY A 199 -26.71 -15.51 13.39
C GLY A 199 -26.02 -14.57 14.38
N LYS A 200 -25.18 -13.63 13.96
CA LYS A 200 -24.62 -12.62 14.86
C LYS A 200 -25.72 -11.72 15.40
N PRO A 201 -25.72 -11.46 16.72
CA PRO A 201 -26.72 -10.61 17.34
C PRO A 201 -26.58 -9.15 16.88
N ARG A 202 -27.64 -8.38 17.00
CA ARG A 202 -27.66 -6.95 16.69
C ARG A 202 -26.52 -6.18 17.40
N SER A 203 -26.17 -6.57 18.61
CA SER A 203 -25.08 -5.97 19.38
C SER A 203 -23.72 -6.05 18.70
N PHE A 204 -23.48 -7.05 17.84
CA PHE A 204 -22.26 -7.12 17.02
C PHE A 204 -22.16 -5.91 16.09
N TYR A 205 -23.21 -5.60 15.37
CA TYR A 205 -23.27 -4.46 14.45
C TYR A 205 -23.29 -3.12 15.18
N ASP A 206 -23.99 -3.02 16.31
CA ASP A 206 -24.04 -1.82 17.14
C ASP A 206 -22.63 -1.51 17.73
N ASN A 207 -21.85 -2.54 18.08
CA ASN A 207 -20.47 -2.38 18.53
C ASN A 207 -19.55 -1.91 17.38
N LEU A 208 -19.72 -2.41 16.16
CA LEU A 208 -18.98 -1.91 15.00
C LEU A 208 -19.31 -0.44 14.70
N ASN A 209 -20.58 -0.06 14.82
CA ASN A 209 -20.98 1.33 14.68
C ASN A 209 -20.37 2.23 15.77
N LYS A 210 -20.34 1.79 17.03
CA LYS A 210 -19.67 2.50 18.11
C LYS A 210 -18.17 2.64 17.87
N TRP A 211 -17.51 1.58 17.47
CA TRP A 211 -16.10 1.61 17.08
C TRP A 211 -15.84 2.62 15.94
N ALA A 212 -16.70 2.68 14.92
CA ALA A 212 -16.59 3.68 13.86
C ALA A 212 -16.66 5.12 14.39
N GLN A 213 -17.53 5.37 15.38
CA GLN A 213 -17.61 6.68 16.04
C GLN A 213 -16.35 7.01 16.85
N GLU A 214 -15.76 6.01 17.52
CA GLU A 214 -14.48 6.14 18.22
C GLU A 214 -13.32 6.46 17.26
N GLN A 215 -13.43 6.05 15.97
CA GLN A 215 -12.50 6.43 14.88
C GLN A 215 -12.80 7.81 14.27
N GLY A 216 -13.70 8.60 14.85
CA GLY A 216 -14.05 9.93 14.39
C GLY A 216 -15.06 10.00 13.25
N LYS A 217 -15.62 8.85 12.82
CA LYS A 217 -16.67 8.81 11.78
C LYS A 217 -18.05 8.99 12.41
N LYS A 218 -19.04 9.44 11.61
CA LYS A 218 -20.43 9.63 12.09
C LYS A 218 -21.12 8.33 12.47
N GLY A 219 -20.64 7.21 11.94
CA GLY A 219 -21.14 5.87 12.18
C GLY A 219 -20.84 4.94 11.00
N LEU A 220 -21.21 3.68 11.17
CA LEU A 220 -21.14 2.64 10.16
C LEU A 220 -22.55 2.12 9.92
N GLY A 221 -23.09 2.36 8.72
CA GLY A 221 -24.39 1.85 8.32
C GLY A 221 -24.36 0.33 8.17
N TYR A 222 -25.47 -0.34 8.50
CA TYR A 222 -25.53 -1.77 8.27
C TYR A 222 -26.94 -2.28 7.92
N ILE A 223 -26.98 -3.41 7.22
CA ILE A 223 -28.14 -4.28 7.03
C ILE A 223 -27.69 -5.67 7.43
N ASN A 224 -28.39 -6.30 8.37
CA ASN A 224 -28.25 -7.73 8.68
C ASN A 224 -29.46 -8.49 8.16
N PHE A 225 -29.34 -9.80 8.05
CA PHE A 225 -30.42 -10.65 7.57
C PHE A 225 -30.84 -11.64 8.65
N GLU A 226 -32.15 -11.83 8.76
CA GLU A 226 -32.78 -12.81 9.64
C GLU A 226 -33.80 -13.61 8.82
N ASN A 227 -33.56 -14.89 8.66
CA ASN A 227 -34.32 -15.74 7.73
C ASN A 227 -34.38 -15.17 6.30
N SER A 228 -33.21 -14.67 5.81
CA SER A 228 -33.05 -13.98 4.52
C SER A 228 -33.87 -12.68 4.37
N LEU A 229 -34.47 -12.17 5.45
CA LEU A 229 -35.17 -10.89 5.46
C LEU A 229 -34.24 -9.76 5.98
N PRO A 230 -34.16 -8.63 5.28
CA PRO A 230 -33.29 -7.54 5.68
C PRO A 230 -33.79 -6.86 6.96
N LYS A 231 -32.90 -6.68 7.91
CA LYS A 231 -33.11 -6.02 9.20
C LYS A 231 -32.03 -4.93 9.40
N GLY A 232 -32.22 -4.10 10.40
CA GLY A 232 -31.25 -3.08 10.79
C GLY A 232 -31.66 -1.67 10.43
N PRO A 233 -30.84 -0.66 10.77
CA PRO A 233 -31.21 0.74 10.67
C PRO A 233 -31.48 1.20 9.23
N LEU A 234 -30.74 0.69 8.26
CA LEU A 234 -30.89 1.08 6.85
C LEU A 234 -32.02 0.31 6.16
N ALA A 235 -32.26 -0.94 6.54
CA ALA A 235 -33.24 -1.80 5.87
C ALA A 235 -34.66 -1.25 5.84
N LYS A 236 -35.07 -0.49 6.87
CA LYS A 236 -36.43 0.01 7.00
C LYS A 236 -36.81 1.05 5.96
N ASN A 237 -35.87 1.88 5.56
CA ASN A 237 -36.08 3.03 4.69
C ASN A 237 -35.46 2.84 3.31
N PHE A 238 -34.73 1.74 3.09
CA PHE A 238 -34.11 1.44 1.81
C PHE A 238 -35.19 0.92 0.83
N ASN A 239 -35.19 1.44 -0.38
CA ASN A 239 -36.06 0.92 -1.45
C ASN A 239 -35.75 -0.55 -1.72
N GLN A 240 -36.74 -1.43 -1.57
CA GLN A 240 -36.56 -2.89 -1.62
C GLN A 240 -36.11 -3.37 -3.01
N GLU A 241 -36.59 -2.75 -4.09
CA GLU A 241 -36.17 -3.12 -5.45
C GLU A 241 -34.67 -2.86 -5.64
N LYS A 242 -34.20 -1.68 -5.21
CA LYS A 242 -32.79 -1.32 -5.27
C LYS A 242 -31.91 -2.18 -4.37
N LEU A 243 -32.39 -2.52 -3.17
CA LEU A 243 -31.69 -3.42 -2.28
C LEU A 243 -31.54 -4.82 -2.90
N ASN A 244 -32.62 -5.36 -3.46
CA ASN A 244 -32.58 -6.66 -4.12
C ASN A 244 -31.68 -6.66 -5.35
N GLN A 245 -31.70 -5.58 -6.12
CA GLN A 245 -30.82 -5.42 -7.27
C GLN A 245 -29.36 -5.36 -6.85
N MET A 246 -29.01 -4.55 -5.83
CA MET A 246 -27.66 -4.45 -5.27
C MET A 246 -27.13 -5.81 -4.81
N ILE A 247 -27.95 -6.57 -4.08
CA ILE A 247 -27.59 -7.91 -3.59
C ILE A 247 -27.29 -8.84 -4.76
N LYS A 248 -28.16 -8.83 -5.77
CA LYS A 248 -28.02 -9.69 -6.95
C LYS A 248 -26.79 -9.35 -7.78
N ASP A 249 -26.59 -8.08 -8.09
CA ASP A 249 -25.50 -7.63 -8.96
C ASP A 249 -24.12 -7.85 -8.33
N ASN A 250 -24.03 -7.77 -7.00
CA ASN A 250 -22.79 -7.98 -6.26
C ASN A 250 -22.65 -9.43 -5.71
N ASN A 251 -23.60 -10.32 -6.01
CA ASN A 251 -23.64 -11.70 -5.52
C ASN A 251 -23.51 -11.80 -3.98
N PHE A 252 -24.10 -10.86 -3.25
CA PHE A 252 -24.05 -10.87 -1.79
C PHE A 252 -24.88 -12.05 -1.20
N ASN A 253 -24.29 -12.72 -0.21
CA ASN A 253 -24.97 -13.77 0.51
C ASN A 253 -26.00 -13.17 1.49
N LEU A 254 -27.27 -13.59 1.40
CA LEU A 254 -28.36 -13.10 2.25
C LEU A 254 -28.28 -13.54 3.73
N ASN A 255 -27.29 -14.34 4.09
CA ASN A 255 -27.07 -14.75 5.47
C ASN A 255 -26.03 -13.87 6.17
N ASP A 256 -25.24 -13.10 5.39
CA ASP A 256 -24.17 -12.28 5.91
C ASP A 256 -24.57 -10.79 5.96
N GLY A 257 -24.18 -10.11 7.01
CA GLY A 257 -24.46 -8.68 7.15
C GLY A 257 -23.70 -7.84 6.12
N LEU A 258 -24.31 -6.74 5.71
CA LEU A 258 -23.71 -5.72 4.83
C LEU A 258 -23.41 -4.47 5.64
N LEU A 259 -22.18 -3.98 5.52
CA LEU A 259 -21.68 -2.78 6.18
C LEU A 259 -21.43 -1.71 5.12
N PHE A 260 -21.81 -0.46 5.41
CA PHE A 260 -21.76 0.63 4.43
C PHE A 260 -20.94 1.79 4.97
N VAL A 261 -19.95 2.20 4.19
CA VAL A 261 -19.13 3.40 4.41
C VAL A 261 -19.50 4.42 3.35
N CYS A 262 -19.89 5.63 3.76
CA CYS A 262 -20.26 6.73 2.86
C CYS A 262 -19.46 7.96 3.22
N ASP A 263 -18.52 8.34 2.36
CA ASP A 263 -17.65 9.51 2.53
C ASP A 263 -17.10 9.95 1.16
N LEU A 264 -16.30 11.02 1.10
CA LEU A 264 -15.53 11.36 -0.08
C LEU A 264 -14.60 10.19 -0.46
N PRO A 265 -14.21 10.03 -1.74
CA PRO A 265 -13.53 8.82 -2.21
C PRO A 265 -12.36 8.38 -1.33
N ASP A 266 -11.38 9.25 -1.09
CA ASP A 266 -10.17 8.91 -0.34
C ASP A 266 -10.49 8.54 1.12
N GLU A 267 -11.35 9.32 1.78
CA GLU A 267 -11.80 9.03 3.15
C GLU A 267 -12.65 7.75 3.23
N SER A 268 -13.43 7.47 2.19
CA SER A 268 -14.23 6.25 2.09
C SER A 268 -13.34 5.03 1.95
N TYR A 269 -12.32 5.07 1.10
CA TYR A 269 -11.36 3.98 0.93
C TYR A 269 -10.56 3.75 2.22
N GLU A 270 -9.95 4.81 2.78
CA GLU A 270 -9.17 4.70 4.02
C GLU A 270 -9.98 4.06 5.15
N PHE A 271 -11.21 4.54 5.36
CA PHE A 271 -12.03 4.02 6.43
C PHE A 271 -12.54 2.60 6.13
N SER A 272 -12.88 2.29 4.89
CA SER A 272 -13.28 0.95 4.45
C SER A 272 -12.19 -0.09 4.71
N SER A 273 -10.93 0.26 4.48
CA SER A 273 -9.78 -0.62 4.80
C SER A 273 -9.70 -0.92 6.30
N LYS A 274 -9.92 0.09 7.15
CA LYS A 274 -9.98 -0.11 8.61
C LYS A 274 -11.16 -1.03 9.02
N VAL A 275 -12.32 -0.88 8.36
CA VAL A 275 -13.49 -1.74 8.58
C VAL A 275 -13.20 -3.19 8.15
N ILE A 276 -12.59 -3.39 6.96
CA ILE A 276 -12.15 -4.73 6.49
C ILE A 276 -11.26 -5.40 7.52
N SER A 277 -10.25 -4.69 8.03
CA SER A 277 -9.31 -5.23 9.01
C SER A 277 -10.04 -5.59 10.32
N LYS A 278 -10.85 -4.67 10.84
CA LYS A 278 -11.61 -4.86 12.09
C LYS A 278 -12.58 -6.04 12.01
N VAL A 279 -13.35 -6.11 10.94
CA VAL A 279 -14.34 -7.18 10.74
C VAL A 279 -13.64 -8.52 10.50
N GLY A 280 -12.56 -8.54 9.74
CA GLY A 280 -11.74 -9.73 9.52
C GLY A 280 -11.17 -10.30 10.82
N GLU A 281 -10.75 -9.46 11.76
CA GLU A 281 -10.30 -9.86 13.09
C GLU A 281 -11.47 -10.36 13.97
N ASP A 282 -12.55 -9.59 14.08
CA ASP A 282 -13.70 -9.90 14.94
C ASP A 282 -14.39 -11.20 14.54
N LEU A 283 -14.39 -11.53 13.25
CA LEU A 283 -14.97 -12.76 12.71
C LEU A 283 -13.93 -13.89 12.52
N ASN A 284 -12.66 -13.66 12.90
CA ASN A 284 -11.53 -14.61 12.75
C ASN A 284 -11.37 -15.13 11.29
N LEU A 285 -11.53 -14.25 10.30
CA LEU A 285 -11.43 -14.60 8.89
C LEU A 285 -9.99 -14.62 8.38
N ILE A 286 -9.07 -13.94 9.08
CA ILE A 286 -7.68 -13.79 8.67
C ILE A 286 -6.91 -15.09 8.92
N ASP A 287 -6.42 -15.72 7.85
CA ASP A 287 -5.59 -16.92 7.96
C ASP A 287 -4.18 -16.59 8.45
N LYS A 288 -3.99 -16.68 9.77
CA LYS A 288 -2.72 -16.37 10.42
C LYS A 288 -1.58 -17.34 10.08
N ASN A 289 -1.86 -18.45 9.37
CA ASN A 289 -0.86 -19.44 8.98
C ASN A 289 -0.22 -19.20 7.64
N LYS A 290 -0.51 -18.04 7.00
CA LYS A 290 -0.02 -17.69 5.67
C LYS A 290 0.84 -16.44 5.66
N TYR A 291 1.77 -16.42 4.71
CA TYR A 291 2.39 -15.25 4.13
C TYR A 291 1.83 -15.09 2.72
N GLU A 292 1.04 -14.05 2.50
CA GLU A 292 0.42 -13.74 1.22
C GLU A 292 1.06 -12.48 0.65
N PHE A 293 1.81 -12.63 -0.43
CA PHE A 293 2.47 -11.55 -1.13
C PHE A 293 1.62 -11.06 -2.29
N CYS A 294 1.70 -9.78 -2.59
CA CYS A 294 1.21 -9.20 -3.84
C CYS A 294 2.05 -8.00 -4.26
N TRP A 295 2.01 -7.71 -5.55
CA TRP A 295 2.53 -6.49 -6.12
C TRP A 295 1.41 -5.47 -6.27
N ILE A 296 1.72 -4.21 -5.97
CA ILE A 296 0.92 -3.05 -6.33
C ILE A 296 1.73 -2.27 -7.35
N VAL A 297 1.12 -1.97 -8.49
CA VAL A 297 1.77 -1.32 -9.63
C VAL A 297 0.92 -0.16 -10.14
N ASP A 298 1.42 0.58 -11.12
CA ASP A 298 0.68 1.64 -11.82
C ASP A 298 0.16 2.72 -10.86
N TYR A 299 1.05 3.23 -10.02
CA TYR A 299 0.75 4.34 -9.14
C TYR A 299 0.48 5.62 -9.94
N PRO A 300 -0.43 6.51 -9.48
CA PRO A 300 -0.59 7.82 -10.07
C PRO A 300 0.72 8.61 -9.92
N MET A 301 1.12 9.33 -10.95
CA MET A 301 2.29 10.20 -10.88
C MET A 301 2.01 11.48 -10.11
N TYR A 302 0.79 11.97 -10.22
CA TYR A 302 0.33 13.22 -9.60
C TYR A 302 -0.94 12.99 -8.80
N GLU A 303 -1.10 13.80 -7.78
CA GLU A 303 -2.33 13.90 -6.99
C GLU A 303 -2.72 15.36 -6.78
N LYS A 304 -3.95 15.57 -6.37
CA LYS A 304 -4.44 16.91 -6.02
C LYS A 304 -4.30 17.10 -4.53
N ASP A 305 -3.43 18.03 -4.11
CA ASP A 305 -3.30 18.41 -2.71
C ASP A 305 -4.65 18.90 -2.15
N VAL A 306 -5.10 18.28 -1.09
CA VAL A 306 -6.43 18.51 -0.50
C VAL A 306 -6.58 19.93 0.07
N LEU A 307 -5.48 20.52 0.56
CA LEU A 307 -5.49 21.83 1.22
C LEU A 307 -5.39 22.97 0.21
N THR A 308 -4.49 22.84 -0.77
CA THR A 308 -4.19 23.89 -1.73
C THR A 308 -4.95 23.76 -3.04
N GLY A 309 -5.46 22.56 -3.32
CA GLY A 309 -6.11 22.21 -4.59
C GLY A 309 -5.14 22.16 -5.78
N LYS A 310 -3.84 22.28 -5.56
CA LYS A 310 -2.80 22.21 -6.59
C LYS A 310 -2.47 20.75 -6.91
N ILE A 311 -2.00 20.54 -8.13
CA ILE A 311 -1.46 19.26 -8.56
C ILE A 311 -0.02 19.19 -8.07
N ASP A 312 0.35 18.10 -7.40
CA ASP A 312 1.68 17.79 -6.91
C ASP A 312 2.00 16.32 -7.18
N PHE A 313 3.25 15.92 -6.95
CA PHE A 313 3.63 14.51 -7.06
C PHE A 313 2.97 13.66 -5.99
N SER A 314 2.44 12.49 -6.40
CA SER A 314 1.79 11.59 -5.46
C SER A 314 2.81 10.87 -4.56
N HIS A 315 3.79 10.18 -5.13
CA HIS A 315 4.70 9.30 -4.37
C HIS A 315 6.16 9.60 -4.68
N ASN A 316 6.66 9.16 -5.86
CA ASN A 316 8.06 9.28 -6.23
C ASN A 316 8.22 10.07 -7.54
N PRO A 317 8.67 11.34 -7.48
CA PRO A 317 8.81 12.19 -8.65
C PRO A 317 9.88 11.72 -9.66
N PHE A 318 10.77 10.82 -9.26
CA PHE A 318 11.84 10.30 -10.10
C PHE A 318 11.45 9.04 -10.89
N SER A 319 10.20 8.61 -10.78
CA SER A 319 9.66 7.48 -11.55
C SER A 319 9.47 7.88 -13.01
N MET A 320 9.67 6.92 -13.92
CA MET A 320 9.35 7.12 -15.33
C MET A 320 7.82 7.17 -15.52
N PRO A 321 7.27 8.24 -16.12
CA PRO A 321 5.86 8.28 -16.47
C PRO A 321 5.54 7.27 -17.56
N GLN A 322 4.42 6.57 -17.43
CA GLN A 322 3.89 5.72 -18.49
C GLN A 322 3.41 6.61 -19.65
N GLY A 323 3.67 6.19 -20.88
CA GLY A 323 3.44 7.02 -22.06
C GLY A 323 4.45 8.18 -22.26
N GLY A 324 5.39 8.38 -21.34
CA GLY A 324 6.51 9.31 -21.47
C GLY A 324 6.10 10.76 -21.70
N MET A 325 6.82 11.47 -22.61
CA MET A 325 6.57 12.87 -22.92
C MET A 325 5.17 13.11 -23.51
N GLU A 326 4.63 12.15 -24.24
CA GLU A 326 3.32 12.29 -24.88
C GLU A 326 2.20 12.36 -23.83
N ALA A 327 2.20 11.46 -22.84
CA ALA A 327 1.24 11.50 -21.73
C ALA A 327 1.34 12.80 -20.92
N LEU A 328 2.56 13.25 -20.60
CA LEU A 328 2.77 14.48 -19.84
C LEU A 328 2.30 15.76 -20.55
N THR A 329 2.20 15.75 -21.90
CA THR A 329 1.85 16.95 -22.67
C THR A 329 0.44 16.95 -23.19
N LYS A 330 -0.20 15.79 -23.31
CA LYS A 330 -1.53 15.64 -23.93
C LYS A 330 -2.62 15.20 -22.96
N ASP A 331 -2.27 14.45 -21.91
CA ASP A 331 -3.23 13.90 -20.97
C ASP A 331 -3.46 14.85 -19.78
N ASP A 332 -4.56 14.65 -19.08
CA ASP A 332 -4.77 15.28 -17.77
C ASP A 332 -3.70 14.71 -16.81
N PRO A 333 -2.92 15.58 -16.14
CA PRO A 333 -1.88 15.13 -15.21
C PRO A 333 -2.35 14.09 -14.18
N LEU A 334 -3.59 14.18 -13.71
CA LEU A 334 -4.18 13.24 -12.76
C LEU A 334 -4.41 11.82 -13.32
N ASN A 335 -4.34 11.67 -14.66
CA ASN A 335 -4.46 10.37 -15.33
C ASN A 335 -3.10 9.75 -15.70
N VAL A 336 -1.99 10.49 -15.50
CA VAL A 336 -0.66 9.98 -15.79
C VAL A 336 -0.23 9.00 -14.71
N LEU A 337 0.11 7.77 -15.11
CA LEU A 337 0.63 6.75 -14.22
C LEU A 337 2.15 6.71 -14.27
N ALA A 338 2.76 6.24 -13.20
CA ALA A 338 4.19 6.02 -13.09
C ALA A 338 4.54 4.53 -13.08
N TYR A 339 5.69 4.16 -13.63
CA TYR A 339 6.28 2.82 -13.42
C TYR A 339 6.85 2.72 -12.00
N GLN A 340 5.95 2.75 -11.03
CA GLN A 340 6.24 2.55 -9.62
C GLN A 340 5.56 1.27 -9.15
N TYR A 341 6.19 0.58 -8.21
CA TYR A 341 5.70 -0.70 -7.70
C TYR A 341 6.12 -0.92 -6.26
N ASP A 342 5.22 -1.50 -5.48
CA ASP A 342 5.46 -1.93 -4.11
C ASP A 342 5.15 -3.42 -3.97
N ILE A 343 5.96 -4.13 -3.18
CA ILE A 343 5.62 -5.48 -2.76
C ILE A 343 5.10 -5.49 -1.34
N VAL A 344 3.94 -6.07 -1.17
CA VAL A 344 3.20 -6.13 0.09
C VAL A 344 3.12 -7.57 0.56
N CYS A 345 3.28 -7.79 1.86
CA CYS A 345 3.04 -9.07 2.50
C CYS A 345 2.18 -8.87 3.74
N ASN A 346 1.00 -9.50 3.78
CA ASN A 346 0.13 -9.47 4.96
C ASN A 346 -0.22 -8.05 5.44
N GLY A 347 -0.49 -7.13 4.53
CA GLY A 347 -0.81 -5.74 4.86
C GLY A 347 0.39 -4.84 5.19
N ILE A 348 1.60 -5.33 4.95
CA ILE A 348 2.84 -4.57 5.21
C ILE A 348 3.62 -4.44 3.91
N GLU A 349 3.94 -3.21 3.52
CA GLU A 349 4.89 -2.91 2.46
C GLU A 349 6.29 -3.38 2.90
N LEU A 350 6.88 -4.28 2.12
CA LEU A 350 8.22 -4.79 2.38
C LEU A 350 9.29 -4.05 1.58
N SER A 351 8.94 -3.59 0.39
CA SER A 351 9.83 -2.84 -0.49
C SER A 351 9.03 -2.01 -1.46
N SER A 352 9.59 -0.90 -1.88
CA SER A 352 9.10 -0.09 -2.98
C SER A 352 10.20 0.12 -4.02
N GLY A 353 9.80 0.46 -5.24
CA GLY A 353 10.72 0.73 -6.32
C GLY A 353 10.05 1.41 -7.51
N ALA A 354 10.87 1.77 -8.49
CA ALA A 354 10.39 2.37 -9.73
C ALA A 354 11.37 2.13 -10.88
N ILE A 355 10.86 2.15 -12.10
CA ILE A 355 11.72 2.42 -13.25
C ILE A 355 12.07 3.90 -13.21
N ARG A 356 13.36 4.19 -13.06
CA ARG A 356 13.85 5.57 -12.92
C ARG A 356 13.76 6.35 -14.21
N ASN A 357 13.32 7.59 -14.11
CA ASN A 357 13.34 8.50 -15.23
C ASN A 357 14.79 8.90 -15.53
N HIS A 358 15.27 8.51 -16.71
CA HIS A 358 16.61 8.77 -17.19
C HIS A 358 16.64 9.78 -18.35
N ARG A 359 15.48 10.34 -18.72
CA ARG A 359 15.34 11.29 -19.82
C ARG A 359 15.41 12.72 -19.32
N PRO A 360 16.47 13.51 -19.69
CA PRO A 360 16.63 14.88 -19.23
C PRO A 360 15.48 15.82 -19.64
N ASP A 361 14.89 15.60 -20.81
CA ASP A 361 13.76 16.37 -21.33
C ASP A 361 12.49 16.18 -20.47
N ILE A 362 12.21 14.94 -20.06
CA ILE A 362 11.11 14.63 -19.16
C ILE A 362 11.39 15.20 -17.76
N LEU A 363 12.60 14.98 -17.22
CA LEU A 363 12.97 15.53 -15.91
C LEU A 363 12.85 17.05 -15.88
N SER A 364 13.28 17.73 -16.94
CA SER A 364 13.13 19.19 -17.05
C SER A 364 11.66 19.62 -17.03
N LEU A 365 10.78 18.87 -17.71
CA LEU A 365 9.36 19.20 -17.76
C LEU A 365 8.65 19.01 -16.41
N ILE A 366 8.95 17.92 -15.70
CA ILE A 366 8.26 17.59 -14.45
C ILE A 366 8.76 18.37 -13.23
N HIS A 367 9.95 18.97 -13.29
CA HIS A 367 10.58 19.73 -12.19
C HIS A 367 10.61 21.25 -12.40
N ILE A 368 9.89 21.77 -13.37
CA ILE A 368 9.79 23.21 -13.63
C ILE A 368 8.66 23.85 -12.83
#